data_5ffe2277c7f9e088e4d87fb59f8f9794
#
_entry.id   5ffe2277c7f9e088e4d87fb59f8f9794
#
_cell.length_a   1.000
_cell.length_b   1.000
_cell.length_c   1.000
_cell.angle_alpha   90.00
_cell.angle_beta   90.00
_cell.angle_gamma   90.00
#
_symmetry.space_group_name_H-M   'P 1'
#
loop_
_entity.id
_entity.type
_entity.pdbx_description
1 polymer ?
#
loop_
_entity_poly.entity_id
_entity_poly.type
_entity_poly.pdbx_seq_one_letter_code
_entity_poly.pdbx_strand_id
1 'polypeptide(L)'
;MPIRKFALPVSLVLFVATGVALAQMGTGRITGTITDPEGNGVEGAVITVVDATGKKLEGTSDENGKWSILGFRSGTYDFNIEAEGYRTRIAQKSVRQMGRNELDVVLVPLLAAVDRALESANALLNEANELLKQEQYSQAIAKYEELLVARPSFYQAHEFIGIAYREMGDYDAALAQFEKVLAEDARHAGALISLGDILVSQQKLDEALEYFEKAVDQTSDAIVPFNVAEIYFNQGDAAKALEYYQVAAEYKPEWADPHLKMGYAYLNTGDLDGAKVSFQKVVEVAPDSPQAQMAQAALSSLQ
;
A
#
# COMPACT_ATOMS: atom_id res chain seq x y z
N MET A 1 -11.96 2.63 -28.95
CA MET A 1 -10.73 3.35 -29.34
C MET A 1 -9.56 2.40 -29.21
N PRO A 2 -8.85 2.06 -30.29
CA PRO A 2 -7.75 1.10 -30.22
C PRO A 2 -6.46 1.79 -29.80
N ILE A 3 -5.77 1.16 -28.85
CA ILE A 3 -4.47 1.56 -28.34
C ILE A 3 -3.42 1.38 -29.45
N ARG A 4 -2.82 2.48 -29.88
CA ARG A 4 -1.71 2.48 -30.85
C ARG A 4 -0.44 1.93 -30.18
N LYS A 5 0.00 0.77 -30.66
CA LYS A 5 1.34 0.25 -30.40
C LYS A 5 2.37 1.15 -31.09
N PHE A 6 3.19 1.84 -30.33
CA PHE A 6 4.40 2.47 -30.86
C PHE A 6 5.46 1.38 -31.04
N ALA A 7 5.66 0.93 -32.25
CA ALA A 7 6.83 0.16 -32.62
C ALA A 7 7.95 1.14 -32.97
N LEU A 8 9.02 1.15 -32.22
CA LEU A 8 10.27 1.78 -32.61
C LEU A 8 10.95 0.90 -33.68
N PRO A 9 11.51 1.48 -34.74
CA PRO A 9 12.13 0.68 -35.79
C PRO A 9 13.46 0.11 -35.28
N VAL A 10 13.53 -1.21 -35.23
CA VAL A 10 14.80 -1.94 -35.12
C VAL A 10 15.53 -1.76 -36.43
N SER A 11 16.58 -0.95 -36.41
CA SER A 11 17.50 -0.86 -37.57
C SER A 11 18.27 -2.16 -37.71
N LEU A 12 17.79 -2.99 -38.64
CA LEU A 12 18.47 -4.20 -39.08
C LEU A 12 19.78 -3.81 -39.77
N VAL A 13 20.92 -3.84 -39.09
CA VAL A 13 22.23 -3.75 -39.72
C VAL A 13 22.65 -5.16 -40.12
N LEU A 14 22.44 -5.44 -41.39
CA LEU A 14 22.92 -6.67 -42.01
C LEU A 14 24.46 -6.56 -42.18
N PHE A 15 25.23 -7.15 -41.29
CA PHE A 15 26.67 -7.31 -41.50
C PHE A 15 26.91 -8.58 -42.30
N VAL A 16 27.23 -8.41 -43.58
CA VAL A 16 27.80 -9.47 -44.40
C VAL A 16 29.25 -9.68 -43.94
N ALA A 17 29.48 -10.74 -43.22
CA ALA A 17 30.83 -11.17 -42.84
C ALA A 17 31.52 -11.80 -44.03
N THR A 18 32.22 -11.00 -44.82
CA THR A 18 33.31 -11.54 -45.71
C THR A 18 34.54 -11.70 -44.87
N GLY A 19 34.92 -12.97 -44.68
CA GLY A 19 36.05 -13.35 -43.88
C GLY A 19 37.37 -12.81 -44.37
N VAL A 20 38.16 -12.29 -43.45
CA VAL A 20 39.63 -12.39 -43.50
C VAL A 20 40.04 -13.03 -42.18
N ALA A 21 40.30 -14.31 -42.21
CA ALA A 21 40.94 -15.03 -41.12
C ALA A 21 42.42 -14.57 -41.05
N LEU A 22 42.67 -13.44 -40.42
CA LEU A 22 44.03 -13.09 -39.96
C LEU A 22 44.20 -13.73 -38.59
N ALA A 23 45.18 -14.62 -38.52
CA ALA A 23 45.62 -15.36 -37.37
C ALA A 23 45.68 -14.48 -36.09
N GLN A 24 44.67 -14.52 -35.26
CA GLN A 24 44.75 -14.06 -33.88
C GLN A 24 45.27 -15.21 -33.01
N MET A 25 46.55 -15.54 -33.17
CA MET A 25 47.26 -16.34 -32.18
C MET A 25 47.29 -15.54 -30.86
N GLY A 26 46.59 -16.06 -29.86
CA GLY A 26 46.75 -15.60 -28.48
C GLY A 26 45.59 -14.84 -27.82
N THR A 27 44.38 -14.95 -28.32
CA THR A 27 43.19 -14.38 -27.60
C THR A 27 42.29 -15.49 -27.06
N GLY A 28 41.95 -15.36 -25.79
CA GLY A 28 41.03 -16.30 -25.11
C GLY A 28 39.62 -16.20 -25.68
N ARG A 29 38.90 -17.32 -25.63
CA ARG A 29 37.49 -17.43 -25.96
C ARG A 29 36.73 -17.75 -24.68
N ILE A 30 35.59 -17.14 -24.50
CA ILE A 30 34.60 -17.52 -23.49
C ILE A 30 33.32 -17.93 -24.20
N THR A 31 32.68 -18.95 -23.66
CA THR A 31 31.38 -19.45 -24.09
C THR A 31 30.47 -19.59 -22.90
N GLY A 32 29.19 -19.72 -23.12
CA GLY A 32 28.24 -20.00 -22.06
C GLY A 32 26.85 -20.15 -22.61
N THR A 33 25.93 -20.32 -21.66
CA THR A 33 24.51 -20.42 -21.95
C THR A 33 23.76 -19.42 -21.07
N ILE A 34 22.79 -18.73 -21.64
CA ILE A 34 21.87 -17.87 -20.92
C ILE A 34 20.51 -18.55 -20.92
N THR A 35 19.99 -18.82 -19.73
CA THR A 35 18.69 -19.50 -19.56
C THR A 35 17.77 -18.65 -18.69
N ASP A 36 16.49 -18.93 -18.77
CA ASP A 36 15.51 -18.53 -17.76
C ASP A 36 15.57 -19.47 -16.53
N PRO A 37 14.79 -19.23 -15.45
CA PRO A 37 14.74 -20.09 -14.28
C PRO A 37 14.20 -21.49 -14.55
N GLU A 38 13.42 -21.66 -15.60
CA GLU A 38 12.84 -22.92 -16.07
C GLU A 38 13.83 -23.75 -16.90
N GLY A 39 15.01 -23.15 -17.25
CA GLY A 39 16.07 -23.80 -18.03
C GLY A 39 15.95 -23.61 -19.53
N ASN A 40 15.00 -22.82 -20.02
CA ASN A 40 14.88 -22.51 -21.44
C ASN A 40 15.96 -21.50 -21.86
N GLY A 41 16.49 -21.66 -23.09
CA GLY A 41 17.45 -20.71 -23.66
C GLY A 41 16.83 -19.33 -23.86
N VAL A 42 17.56 -18.29 -23.47
CA VAL A 42 17.15 -16.90 -23.74
C VAL A 42 17.85 -16.44 -25.02
N GLU A 43 17.07 -16.28 -26.10
CA GLU A 43 17.54 -15.80 -27.39
C GLU A 43 17.74 -14.27 -27.38
N GLY A 44 18.74 -13.79 -28.11
CA GLY A 44 18.97 -12.36 -28.33
C GLY A 44 19.52 -11.61 -27.12
N ALA A 45 19.94 -12.31 -26.06
CA ALA A 45 20.60 -11.64 -24.94
C ALA A 45 21.94 -11.06 -25.38
N VAL A 46 22.17 -9.78 -25.13
CA VAL A 46 23.38 -9.05 -25.44
C VAL A 46 24.33 -9.13 -24.26
N ILE A 47 25.52 -9.67 -24.50
CA ILE A 47 26.60 -9.77 -23.53
C ILE A 47 27.65 -8.73 -23.86
N THR A 48 27.87 -7.78 -22.98
CA THR A 48 28.83 -6.69 -23.13
C THR A 48 29.93 -6.81 -22.09
N VAL A 49 31.17 -6.64 -22.51
CA VAL A 49 32.34 -6.59 -21.63
C VAL A 49 33.23 -5.43 -22.07
N VAL A 50 33.71 -4.66 -21.10
CA VAL A 50 34.73 -3.62 -21.36
C VAL A 50 36.04 -4.09 -20.75
N ASP A 51 37.10 -4.19 -21.56
CA ASP A 51 38.40 -4.57 -21.05
C ASP A 51 39.14 -3.40 -20.36
N ALA A 52 40.27 -3.68 -19.74
CA ALA A 52 41.06 -2.69 -19.02
C ALA A 52 41.60 -1.55 -19.92
N THR A 53 41.55 -1.71 -21.25
CA THR A 53 41.94 -0.67 -22.22
C THR A 53 40.76 0.17 -22.70
N GLY A 54 39.55 -0.13 -22.23
CA GLY A 54 38.30 0.53 -22.64
C GLY A 54 37.72 -0.09 -23.94
N LYS A 55 38.27 -1.19 -24.42
CA LYS A 55 37.72 -1.87 -25.59
C LYS A 55 36.47 -2.66 -25.21
N LYS A 56 35.40 -2.43 -25.94
CA LYS A 56 34.14 -3.15 -25.83
C LYS A 56 34.20 -4.45 -26.64
N LEU A 57 33.84 -5.56 -25.98
CA LEU A 57 33.63 -6.86 -26.61
C LEU A 57 32.17 -7.22 -26.44
N GLU A 58 31.55 -7.73 -27.47
CA GLU A 58 30.12 -8.08 -27.47
C GLU A 58 29.86 -9.46 -28.05
N GLY A 59 28.81 -10.09 -27.57
CA GLY A 59 28.26 -11.32 -28.12
C GLY A 59 26.75 -11.33 -27.91
N THR A 60 26.06 -12.18 -28.68
CA THR A 60 24.63 -12.36 -28.57
C THR A 60 24.31 -13.85 -28.44
N SER A 61 23.33 -14.21 -27.64
CA SER A 61 22.88 -15.60 -27.51
C SER A 61 21.99 -16.02 -28.67
N ASP A 62 22.10 -17.29 -29.05
CA ASP A 62 21.24 -17.95 -30.05
C ASP A 62 19.88 -18.41 -29.43
N GLU A 63 19.04 -19.08 -30.24
CA GLU A 63 17.75 -19.66 -29.84
C GLU A 63 17.82 -20.64 -28.66
N ASN A 64 19.00 -21.26 -28.43
CA ASN A 64 19.26 -22.16 -27.31
C ASN A 64 19.95 -21.46 -26.13
N GLY A 65 20.05 -20.12 -26.19
CA GLY A 65 20.75 -19.30 -25.21
C GLY A 65 22.26 -19.38 -25.27
N LYS A 66 22.85 -20.08 -26.26
CA LYS A 66 24.32 -20.25 -26.38
C LYS A 66 24.96 -18.99 -26.93
N TRP A 67 26.08 -18.61 -26.35
CA TRP A 67 26.84 -17.43 -26.78
C TRP A 67 28.34 -17.67 -26.74
N SER A 68 29.07 -16.80 -27.40
CA SER A 68 30.54 -16.89 -27.52
C SER A 68 31.14 -15.52 -27.81
N ILE A 69 32.17 -15.16 -27.09
CA ILE A 69 32.96 -13.96 -27.33
C ILE A 69 34.43 -14.34 -27.41
N LEU A 70 35.13 -13.77 -28.38
CA LEU A 70 36.59 -13.93 -28.62
C LEU A 70 37.30 -12.62 -28.27
N GLY A 71 38.63 -12.69 -28.06
CA GLY A 71 39.45 -11.50 -27.93
C GLY A 71 39.93 -11.20 -26.53
N PHE A 72 39.70 -12.10 -25.57
CA PHE A 72 40.12 -11.91 -24.18
C PHE A 72 41.62 -12.16 -23.98
N ARG A 73 42.22 -11.35 -23.11
CA ARG A 73 43.47 -11.67 -22.43
C ARG A 73 43.19 -12.37 -21.13
N SER A 74 44.19 -12.94 -20.47
CA SER A 74 43.98 -13.47 -19.11
C SER A 74 43.69 -12.34 -18.14
N GLY A 75 42.64 -12.49 -17.37
CA GLY A 75 42.14 -11.46 -16.41
C GLY A 75 40.74 -11.74 -15.91
N THR A 76 40.29 -10.94 -15.00
CA THR A 76 38.91 -10.97 -14.49
C THR A 76 38.10 -9.86 -15.15
N TYR A 77 36.91 -10.18 -15.58
CA TYR A 77 36.04 -9.31 -16.35
C TYR A 77 34.62 -9.31 -15.76
N ASP A 78 33.97 -8.16 -15.86
CA ASP A 78 32.54 -8.00 -15.58
C ASP A 78 31.75 -8.08 -16.89
N PHE A 79 30.85 -9.01 -16.94
CA PHE A 79 29.94 -9.26 -18.06
C PHE A 79 28.61 -8.64 -17.78
N ASN A 80 28.22 -7.61 -18.52
CA ASN A 80 26.88 -7.05 -18.48
C ASN A 80 26.01 -7.81 -19.48
N ILE A 81 24.94 -8.43 -19.00
CA ILE A 81 24.03 -9.27 -19.78
C ILE A 81 22.63 -8.63 -19.75
N GLU A 82 22.14 -8.30 -20.93
CA GLU A 82 20.86 -7.65 -21.14
C GLU A 82 20.02 -8.45 -22.14
N ALA A 83 18.72 -8.68 -21.82
CA ALA A 83 17.76 -9.26 -22.75
C ALA A 83 16.41 -8.59 -22.57
N GLU A 84 15.64 -8.47 -23.66
CA GLU A 84 14.30 -7.89 -23.61
C GLU A 84 13.38 -8.74 -22.72
N GLY A 85 12.69 -8.09 -21.79
CA GLY A 85 11.80 -8.78 -20.84
C GLY A 85 12.50 -9.42 -19.63
N TYR A 86 13.82 -9.22 -19.47
CA TYR A 86 14.61 -9.75 -18.36
C TYR A 86 15.32 -8.65 -17.59
N ARG A 87 15.64 -8.92 -16.32
CA ARG A 87 16.48 -8.02 -15.52
C ARG A 87 17.93 -8.11 -16.00
N THR A 88 18.56 -6.96 -16.22
CA THR A 88 20.00 -6.86 -16.49
C THR A 88 20.78 -7.55 -15.37
N ARG A 89 21.78 -8.36 -15.75
CA ARG A 89 22.66 -9.06 -14.81
C ARG A 89 24.12 -8.75 -15.10
N ILE A 90 24.86 -8.44 -14.05
CA ILE A 90 26.32 -8.37 -14.11
C ILE A 90 26.89 -9.64 -13.49
N ALA A 91 27.75 -10.33 -14.22
CA ALA A 91 28.44 -11.53 -13.77
C ALA A 91 29.96 -11.34 -13.90
N GLN A 92 30.72 -11.71 -12.88
CA GLN A 92 32.16 -11.62 -12.90
C GLN A 92 32.78 -12.97 -13.23
N LYS A 93 33.76 -13.01 -14.12
CA LYS A 93 34.48 -14.24 -14.51
C LYS A 93 35.92 -13.97 -14.79
N SER A 94 36.78 -14.82 -14.23
CA SER A 94 38.21 -14.89 -14.63
C SER A 94 38.35 -15.71 -15.91
N VAL A 95 38.94 -15.11 -16.93
CA VAL A 95 39.19 -15.71 -18.24
C VAL A 95 40.66 -16.02 -18.36
N ARG A 96 41.02 -17.20 -18.88
CA ARG A 96 42.37 -17.61 -19.22
C ARG A 96 42.54 -17.65 -20.75
N GLN A 97 43.68 -17.21 -21.21
CA GLN A 97 43.99 -17.16 -22.64
C GLN A 97 44.06 -18.57 -23.28
N MET A 98 44.49 -19.54 -22.49
CA MET A 98 44.45 -20.96 -22.86
C MET A 98 43.54 -21.69 -21.86
N GLY A 99 42.59 -22.48 -22.36
CA GLY A 99 41.68 -23.27 -21.53
C GLY A 99 40.22 -23.04 -21.88
N ARG A 100 39.38 -23.85 -21.25
CA ARG A 100 37.93 -23.73 -21.38
C ARG A 100 37.45 -22.66 -20.41
N ASN A 101 36.87 -21.58 -20.95
CA ASN A 101 36.23 -20.55 -20.15
C ASN A 101 34.71 -20.64 -20.42
N GLU A 102 33.94 -20.97 -19.39
CA GLU A 102 32.47 -21.03 -19.46
C GLU A 102 31.85 -20.09 -18.44
N LEU A 103 30.79 -19.43 -18.86
CA LEU A 103 29.96 -18.59 -17.99
C LEU A 103 28.48 -18.81 -18.36
N ASP A 104 27.83 -19.63 -17.57
CA ASP A 104 26.38 -19.82 -17.66
C ASP A 104 25.67 -18.83 -16.73
N VAL A 105 24.60 -18.24 -17.22
CA VAL A 105 23.86 -17.20 -16.52
C VAL A 105 22.35 -17.46 -16.61
N VAL A 106 21.69 -17.40 -15.48
CA VAL A 106 20.22 -17.42 -15.42
C VAL A 106 19.72 -15.98 -15.35
N LEU A 107 18.92 -15.55 -16.32
CA LEU A 107 18.23 -14.28 -16.32
C LEU A 107 16.82 -14.45 -15.75
N VAL A 108 16.42 -13.52 -14.90
CA VAL A 108 15.10 -13.52 -14.29
C VAL A 108 14.16 -12.62 -15.10
N PRO A 109 13.02 -13.14 -15.61
CA PRO A 109 12.03 -12.33 -16.30
C PRO A 109 11.56 -11.16 -15.41
N LEU A 110 11.36 -10.00 -16.01
CA LEU A 110 10.88 -8.81 -15.32
C LEU A 110 9.53 -9.08 -14.63
N LEU A 111 8.61 -9.75 -15.32
CA LEU A 111 7.30 -10.11 -14.75
C LEU A 111 7.46 -11.04 -13.54
N ALA A 112 8.25 -12.12 -13.65
CA ALA A 112 8.49 -13.03 -12.51
C ALA A 112 9.21 -12.35 -11.33
N ALA A 113 10.01 -11.31 -11.58
CA ALA A 113 10.61 -10.53 -10.51
C ALA A 113 9.59 -9.61 -9.83
N VAL A 114 8.68 -9.02 -10.60
CA VAL A 114 7.56 -8.22 -10.07
C VAL A 114 6.61 -9.09 -9.27
N ASP A 115 6.25 -10.27 -9.79
CA ASP A 115 5.36 -11.21 -9.11
C ASP A 115 5.94 -11.67 -7.77
N ARG A 116 7.23 -12.05 -7.73
CA ARG A 116 7.90 -12.42 -6.46
C ARG A 116 7.99 -11.26 -5.48
N ALA A 117 8.24 -10.05 -5.95
CA ALA A 117 8.26 -8.86 -5.09
C ALA A 117 6.86 -8.59 -4.52
N LEU A 118 5.81 -8.77 -5.33
CA LEU A 118 4.43 -8.63 -4.90
C LEU A 118 4.03 -9.72 -3.89
N GLU A 119 4.39 -10.98 -4.14
CA GLU A 119 4.17 -12.09 -3.21
C GLU A 119 4.86 -11.85 -1.87
N SER A 120 6.12 -11.39 -1.90
CA SER A 120 6.88 -11.05 -0.69
C SER A 120 6.21 -9.91 0.09
N ALA A 121 5.77 -8.85 -0.59
CA ALA A 121 5.06 -7.75 0.03
C ALA A 121 3.70 -8.19 0.64
N ASN A 122 2.97 -9.06 -0.06
CA ASN A 122 1.72 -9.62 0.46
C ASN A 122 1.96 -10.53 1.68
N ALA A 123 3.05 -11.29 1.69
CA ALA A 123 3.42 -12.10 2.86
C ALA A 123 3.73 -11.22 4.08
N LEU A 124 4.48 -10.13 3.91
CA LEU A 124 4.76 -9.15 4.96
C LEU A 124 3.47 -8.52 5.50
N LEU A 125 2.55 -8.12 4.61
CA LEU A 125 1.25 -7.57 5.00
C LEU A 125 0.44 -8.55 5.84
N ASN A 126 0.36 -9.81 5.40
CA ASN A 126 -0.38 -10.85 6.13
C ASN A 126 0.24 -11.12 7.51
N GLU A 127 1.57 -11.23 7.59
CA GLU A 127 2.28 -11.41 8.85
C GLU A 127 2.04 -10.23 9.80
N ALA A 128 2.16 -8.99 9.30
CA ALA A 128 1.90 -7.79 10.08
C ALA A 128 0.47 -7.74 10.61
N ASN A 129 -0.53 -8.07 9.77
CA ASN A 129 -1.94 -8.11 10.17
C ASN A 129 -2.19 -9.17 11.26
N GLU A 130 -1.58 -10.34 11.17
CA GLU A 130 -1.72 -11.38 12.20
C GLU A 130 -1.06 -10.97 13.52
N LEU A 131 0.10 -10.32 13.47
CA LEU A 131 0.76 -9.77 14.66
C LEU A 131 -0.09 -8.67 15.32
N LEU A 132 -0.72 -7.81 14.51
CA LEU A 132 -1.62 -6.77 15.00
C LEU A 132 -2.83 -7.38 15.73
N LYS A 133 -3.47 -8.41 15.16
CA LYS A 133 -4.58 -9.14 15.78
C LYS A 133 -4.18 -9.86 17.08
N GLN A 134 -2.92 -10.29 17.17
CA GLN A 134 -2.36 -10.91 18.37
C GLN A 134 -1.87 -9.89 19.39
N GLU A 135 -2.14 -8.60 19.18
CA GLU A 135 -1.72 -7.47 20.03
C GLU A 135 -0.18 -7.35 20.18
N GLN A 136 0.56 -7.96 19.23
CA GLN A 136 2.02 -7.87 19.18
C GLN A 136 2.43 -6.61 18.40
N TYR A 137 2.03 -5.45 18.90
CA TYR A 137 2.08 -4.17 18.20
C TYR A 137 3.48 -3.80 17.71
N SER A 138 4.51 -3.91 18.55
CA SER A 138 5.87 -3.55 18.14
C SER A 138 6.40 -4.42 17.00
N GLN A 139 6.02 -5.71 16.96
CA GLN A 139 6.41 -6.61 15.88
C GLN A 139 5.60 -6.32 14.61
N ALA A 140 4.31 -6.02 14.75
CA ALA A 140 3.46 -5.60 13.63
C ALA A 140 4.00 -4.34 12.97
N ILE A 141 4.37 -3.32 13.75
CA ILE A 141 5.00 -2.07 13.25
C ILE A 141 6.25 -2.39 12.43
N ALA A 142 7.16 -3.21 12.96
CA ALA A 142 8.38 -3.56 12.23
C ALA A 142 8.08 -4.23 10.88
N LYS A 143 7.06 -5.10 10.81
CA LYS A 143 6.65 -5.75 9.56
C LYS A 143 5.97 -4.79 8.57
N TYR A 144 5.17 -3.85 9.04
CA TYR A 144 4.64 -2.80 8.17
C TYR A 144 5.73 -1.85 7.66
N GLU A 145 6.76 -1.57 8.46
CA GLU A 145 7.93 -0.79 8.01
C GLU A 145 8.74 -1.55 6.95
N GLU A 146 8.96 -2.87 7.13
CA GLU A 146 9.56 -3.73 6.10
C GLU A 146 8.72 -3.70 4.80
N LEU A 147 7.40 -3.74 4.93
CA LEU A 147 6.48 -3.63 3.78
C LEU A 147 6.60 -2.28 3.07
N LEU A 148 6.70 -1.17 3.80
CA LEU A 148 6.89 0.17 3.22
C LEU A 148 8.23 0.29 2.49
N VAL A 149 9.29 -0.37 2.97
CA VAL A 149 10.57 -0.45 2.25
C VAL A 149 10.41 -1.25 0.95
N ALA A 150 9.71 -2.39 1.01
CA ALA A 150 9.47 -3.23 -0.17
C ALA A 150 8.49 -2.59 -1.18
N ARG A 151 7.52 -1.82 -0.68
CA ARG A 151 6.44 -1.22 -1.45
C ARG A 151 6.11 0.18 -0.92
N PRO A 152 6.92 1.21 -1.25
CA PRO A 152 6.73 2.57 -0.73
C PRO A 152 5.38 3.21 -1.09
N SER A 153 4.76 2.78 -2.18
CA SER A 153 3.43 3.27 -2.59
C SER A 153 2.26 2.73 -1.76
N PHE A 154 2.50 1.77 -0.86
CA PHE A 154 1.45 1.21 0.00
C PHE A 154 1.30 2.05 1.28
N TYR A 155 0.92 3.32 1.12
CA TYR A 155 0.79 4.28 2.22
C TYR A 155 -0.22 3.84 3.29
N GLN A 156 -1.19 2.95 2.97
CA GLN A 156 -2.13 2.39 3.93
C GLN A 156 -1.44 1.65 5.10
N ALA A 157 -0.19 1.20 4.92
CA ALA A 157 0.56 0.64 6.04
C ALA A 157 0.76 1.64 7.19
N HIS A 158 0.82 2.95 6.90
CA HIS A 158 0.88 3.99 7.93
C HIS A 158 -0.37 4.00 8.81
N GLU A 159 -1.56 3.69 8.27
CA GLU A 159 -2.79 3.57 9.06
C GLU A 159 -2.65 2.44 10.10
N PHE A 160 -2.20 1.26 9.68
CA PHE A 160 -2.03 0.11 10.59
C PHE A 160 -0.94 0.37 11.63
N ILE A 161 0.14 1.05 11.26
CA ILE A 161 1.17 1.48 12.21
C ILE A 161 0.59 2.49 13.21
N GLY A 162 -0.22 3.44 12.74
CA GLY A 162 -0.92 4.41 13.59
C GLY A 162 -1.87 3.74 14.59
N ILE A 163 -2.64 2.75 14.13
CA ILE A 163 -3.51 1.93 15.00
C ILE A 163 -2.66 1.22 16.05
N ALA A 164 -1.55 0.58 15.68
CA ALA A 164 -0.68 -0.11 16.62
C ALA A 164 -0.11 0.82 17.69
N TYR A 165 0.36 2.02 17.32
CA TYR A 165 0.81 3.03 18.29
C TYR A 165 -0.31 3.52 19.20
N ARG A 166 -1.52 3.72 18.66
CA ARG A 166 -2.70 4.10 19.47
C ARG A 166 -3.01 3.04 20.53
N GLU A 167 -3.02 1.77 20.15
CA GLU A 167 -3.27 0.66 21.11
C GLU A 167 -2.15 0.52 22.15
N MET A 168 -0.92 0.93 21.82
CA MET A 168 0.20 1.04 22.78
C MET A 168 0.09 2.28 23.69
N GLY A 169 -0.81 3.22 23.40
CA GLY A 169 -0.94 4.49 24.10
C GLY A 169 0.06 5.55 23.67
N ASP A 170 0.83 5.30 22.62
CA ASP A 170 1.75 6.28 22.03
C ASP A 170 0.99 7.16 21.02
N TYR A 171 0.20 8.07 21.56
CA TYR A 171 -0.66 8.92 20.75
C TYR A 171 0.09 9.86 19.83
N ASP A 172 1.27 10.35 20.23
CA ASP A 172 2.07 11.26 19.40
C ASP A 172 2.60 10.53 18.15
N ALA A 173 3.09 9.31 18.32
CA ALA A 173 3.51 8.47 17.20
C ALA A 173 2.33 8.09 16.31
N ALA A 174 1.16 7.78 16.90
CA ALA A 174 -0.05 7.46 16.15
C ALA A 174 -0.52 8.63 15.28
N LEU A 175 -0.60 9.85 15.85
CA LEU A 175 -0.94 11.08 15.12
C LEU A 175 -0.04 11.28 13.91
N ALA A 176 1.28 11.17 14.09
CA ALA A 176 2.25 11.32 13.01
C ALA A 176 2.07 10.30 11.87
N GLN A 177 1.59 9.09 12.17
CA GLN A 177 1.33 8.08 11.14
C GLN A 177 0.02 8.37 10.38
N PHE A 178 -1.05 8.75 11.07
CA PHE A 178 -2.32 9.12 10.42
C PHE A 178 -2.16 10.37 9.55
N GLU A 179 -1.34 11.35 9.96
CA GLU A 179 -1.01 12.51 9.12
C GLU A 179 -0.33 12.11 7.82
N LYS A 180 0.53 11.09 7.82
CA LYS A 180 1.13 10.56 6.58
C LYS A 180 0.07 9.94 5.67
N VAL A 181 -0.93 9.25 6.22
CA VAL A 181 -2.07 8.75 5.43
C VAL A 181 -2.81 9.90 4.79
N LEU A 182 -3.12 10.97 5.56
CA LEU A 182 -3.85 12.13 5.05
C LEU A 182 -3.05 12.98 4.06
N ALA A 183 -1.72 12.91 4.09
CA ALA A 183 -0.85 13.54 3.09
C ALA A 183 -1.00 12.89 1.70
N GLU A 184 -1.28 11.58 1.65
CA GLU A 184 -1.50 10.82 0.40
C GLU A 184 -2.98 10.82 0.00
N ASP A 185 -3.88 10.69 0.98
CA ASP A 185 -5.32 10.70 0.80
C ASP A 185 -6.00 11.55 1.88
N ALA A 186 -6.21 12.82 1.59
CA ALA A 186 -6.81 13.79 2.51
C ALA A 186 -8.26 13.45 2.94
N ARG A 187 -8.88 12.48 2.28
CA ARG A 187 -10.25 12.01 2.56
C ARG A 187 -10.31 10.63 3.19
N HIS A 188 -9.19 10.08 3.63
CA HIS A 188 -9.14 8.75 4.21
C HIS A 188 -9.93 8.69 5.52
N ALA A 189 -11.13 8.11 5.47
CA ALA A 189 -12.07 8.11 6.59
C ALA A 189 -11.45 7.52 7.88
N GLY A 190 -10.77 6.37 7.78
CA GLY A 190 -10.14 5.71 8.92
C GLY A 190 -9.11 6.59 9.64
N ALA A 191 -8.29 7.31 8.89
CA ALA A 191 -7.30 8.23 9.46
C ALA A 191 -7.97 9.45 10.12
N LEU A 192 -8.99 10.03 9.46
CA LEU A 192 -9.75 11.16 10.02
C LEU A 192 -10.44 10.76 11.34
N ILE A 193 -11.10 9.61 11.38
CA ILE A 193 -11.77 9.10 12.59
C ILE A 193 -10.73 8.85 13.70
N SER A 194 -9.62 8.19 13.37
CA SER A 194 -8.59 7.87 14.37
C SER A 194 -7.94 9.11 14.97
N LEU A 195 -7.72 10.15 14.17
CA LEU A 195 -7.24 11.45 14.65
C LEU A 195 -8.26 12.10 15.60
N GLY A 196 -9.54 12.11 15.20
CA GLY A 196 -10.62 12.60 16.04
C GLY A 196 -10.70 11.87 17.39
N ASP A 197 -10.67 10.54 17.38
CA ASP A 197 -10.72 9.71 18.60
C ASP A 197 -9.55 9.99 19.56
N ILE A 198 -8.33 10.12 19.02
CA ILE A 198 -7.16 10.46 19.84
C ILE A 198 -7.34 11.85 20.48
N LEU A 199 -7.80 12.84 19.69
CA LEU A 199 -8.01 14.20 20.18
C LEU A 199 -9.13 14.27 21.24
N VAL A 200 -10.21 13.47 21.09
CA VAL A 200 -11.23 13.31 22.13
C VAL A 200 -10.61 12.77 23.42
N SER A 201 -9.76 11.74 23.33
CA SER A 201 -9.09 11.17 24.51
C SER A 201 -8.16 12.19 25.20
N GLN A 202 -7.62 13.14 24.43
CA GLN A 202 -6.83 14.27 24.94
C GLN A 202 -7.67 15.49 25.39
N GLN A 203 -9.00 15.38 25.34
CA GLN A 203 -9.95 16.47 25.65
C GLN A 203 -9.85 17.69 24.72
N LYS A 204 -9.28 17.53 23.52
CA LYS A 204 -9.15 18.55 22.48
C LYS A 204 -10.35 18.50 21.54
N LEU A 205 -11.54 18.79 22.10
CA LEU A 205 -12.80 18.53 21.40
C LEU A 205 -12.99 19.37 20.15
N ASP A 206 -12.54 20.62 20.13
CA ASP A 206 -12.67 21.49 18.95
C ASP A 206 -11.81 20.98 17.78
N GLU A 207 -10.57 20.53 18.08
CA GLU A 207 -9.70 19.92 17.08
C GLU A 207 -10.26 18.58 16.57
N ALA A 208 -10.85 17.78 17.47
CA ALA A 208 -11.51 16.52 17.10
C ALA A 208 -12.68 16.72 16.14
N LEU A 209 -13.49 17.76 16.38
CA LEU A 209 -14.60 18.11 15.49
C LEU A 209 -14.15 18.37 14.05
N GLU A 210 -13.04 19.07 13.84
CA GLU A 210 -12.52 19.34 12.49
C GLU A 210 -12.25 18.06 11.70
N TYR A 211 -11.76 17.02 12.36
CA TYR A 211 -11.50 15.73 11.71
C TYR A 211 -12.76 14.91 11.52
N PHE A 212 -13.62 14.82 12.54
CA PHE A 212 -14.86 14.07 12.44
C PHE A 212 -15.83 14.65 11.41
N GLU A 213 -15.98 15.97 11.32
CA GLU A 213 -16.82 16.61 10.31
C GLU A 213 -16.35 16.28 8.89
N LYS A 214 -15.03 16.25 8.66
CA LYS A 214 -14.47 15.78 7.38
C LYS A 214 -14.74 14.30 7.14
N ALA A 215 -14.77 13.49 8.21
CA ALA A 215 -14.99 12.06 8.10
C ALA A 215 -16.46 11.71 7.79
N VAL A 216 -17.43 12.48 8.29
CA VAL A 216 -18.87 12.24 8.05
C VAL A 216 -19.19 12.08 6.58
N ASP A 217 -18.60 12.92 5.72
CA ASP A 217 -18.82 12.88 4.28
C ASP A 217 -18.08 11.72 3.56
N GLN A 218 -17.22 11.01 4.27
CA GLN A 218 -16.35 9.96 3.71
C GLN A 218 -16.79 8.55 4.13
N THR A 219 -17.75 8.42 5.03
CA THR A 219 -18.21 7.13 5.56
C THR A 219 -19.72 7.12 5.73
N SER A 220 -20.31 5.94 5.78
CA SER A 220 -21.69 5.71 6.20
C SER A 220 -21.77 5.10 7.61
N ASP A 221 -20.67 5.14 8.37
CA ASP A 221 -20.67 4.68 9.75
C ASP A 221 -21.44 5.68 10.64
N ALA A 222 -22.58 5.25 11.17
CA ALA A 222 -23.44 6.06 12.01
C ALA A 222 -22.78 6.54 13.33
N ILE A 223 -21.69 5.88 13.76
CA ILE A 223 -20.97 6.26 14.99
C ILE A 223 -20.26 7.61 14.79
N VAL A 224 -19.79 7.91 13.59
CA VAL A 224 -19.05 9.16 13.33
C VAL A 224 -19.93 10.40 13.54
N PRO A 225 -21.06 10.56 12.85
CA PRO A 225 -21.95 11.70 13.13
C PRO A 225 -22.53 11.67 14.54
N PHE A 226 -22.74 10.50 15.14
CA PHE A 226 -23.16 10.42 16.53
C PHE A 226 -22.12 11.03 17.48
N ASN A 227 -20.84 10.75 17.30
CA ASN A 227 -19.76 11.33 18.12
C ASN A 227 -19.66 12.85 17.92
N VAL A 228 -19.82 13.35 16.70
CA VAL A 228 -19.90 14.80 16.43
C VAL A 228 -21.06 15.42 17.20
N ALA A 229 -22.22 14.79 17.15
CA ALA A 229 -23.41 15.26 17.86
C ALA A 229 -23.20 15.29 19.37
N GLU A 230 -22.58 14.27 19.97
CA GLU A 230 -22.26 14.23 21.40
C GLU A 230 -21.33 15.38 21.81
N ILE A 231 -20.37 15.73 21.00
CA ILE A 231 -19.46 16.86 21.30
C ILE A 231 -20.25 18.16 21.27
N TYR A 232 -21.06 18.44 20.23
CA TYR A 232 -21.88 19.63 20.16
C TYR A 232 -22.92 19.72 21.30
N PHE A 233 -23.54 18.58 21.63
CA PHE A 233 -24.49 18.51 22.74
C PHE A 233 -23.84 18.88 24.06
N ASN A 234 -22.63 18.36 24.33
CA ASN A 234 -21.88 18.68 25.55
C ASN A 234 -21.39 20.13 25.58
N GLN A 235 -21.14 20.74 24.42
CA GLN A 235 -20.83 22.18 24.31
C GLN A 235 -22.06 23.08 24.44
N GLY A 236 -23.29 22.49 24.53
CA GLY A 236 -24.55 23.22 24.64
C GLY A 236 -25.14 23.66 23.29
N ASP A 237 -24.53 23.30 22.17
CA ASP A 237 -25.06 23.55 20.82
C ASP A 237 -26.04 22.42 20.42
N ALA A 238 -27.21 22.46 21.05
CA ALA A 238 -28.24 21.46 20.79
C ALA A 238 -28.77 21.47 19.35
N ALA A 239 -28.67 22.60 18.63
CA ALA A 239 -29.11 22.70 17.25
C ALA A 239 -28.20 21.89 16.32
N LYS A 240 -26.91 22.10 16.42
CA LYS A 240 -25.94 21.29 15.65
C LYS A 240 -25.95 19.82 16.08
N ALA A 241 -26.08 19.54 17.37
CA ALA A 241 -26.22 18.17 17.84
C ALA A 241 -27.39 17.44 17.17
N LEU A 242 -28.55 18.09 17.05
CA LEU A 242 -29.72 17.53 16.35
C LEU A 242 -29.44 17.21 14.89
N GLU A 243 -28.74 18.09 14.17
CA GLU A 243 -28.37 17.85 12.78
C GLU A 243 -27.55 16.55 12.64
N TYR A 244 -26.51 16.38 13.45
CA TYR A 244 -25.65 15.20 13.36
C TYR A 244 -26.29 13.92 13.97
N TYR A 245 -27.11 14.02 15.01
CA TYR A 245 -27.91 12.87 15.49
C TYR A 245 -28.87 12.37 14.40
N GLN A 246 -29.46 13.29 13.63
CA GLN A 246 -30.29 12.92 12.49
C GLN A 246 -29.53 12.16 11.42
N VAL A 247 -28.34 12.62 11.06
CA VAL A 247 -27.46 11.90 10.11
C VAL A 247 -27.12 10.50 10.63
N ALA A 248 -26.83 10.36 11.93
CA ALA A 248 -26.59 9.06 12.54
C ALA A 248 -27.82 8.14 12.46
N ALA A 249 -29.02 8.68 12.70
CA ALA A 249 -30.27 7.94 12.58
C ALA A 249 -30.60 7.59 11.11
N GLU A 250 -30.22 8.41 10.14
CA GLU A 250 -30.38 8.10 8.72
C GLU A 250 -29.45 6.96 8.27
N TYR A 251 -28.20 6.93 8.77
CA TYR A 251 -27.26 5.86 8.47
C TYR A 251 -27.64 4.53 9.13
N LYS A 252 -28.26 4.59 10.32
CA LYS A 252 -28.68 3.40 11.08
C LYS A 252 -30.04 3.63 11.76
N PRO A 253 -31.15 3.50 11.00
CA PRO A 253 -32.50 3.83 11.50
C PRO A 253 -32.97 3.01 12.68
N GLU A 254 -32.47 1.78 12.85
CA GLU A 254 -32.80 0.90 13.98
C GLU A 254 -31.97 1.17 15.25
N TRP A 255 -31.01 2.08 15.21
CA TRP A 255 -30.18 2.42 16.36
C TRP A 255 -30.90 3.41 17.29
N ALA A 256 -31.23 2.96 18.49
CA ALA A 256 -32.06 3.71 19.44
C ALA A 256 -31.35 4.95 20.01
N ASP A 257 -30.01 4.91 20.18
CA ASP A 257 -29.30 6.00 20.87
C ASP A 257 -29.42 7.36 20.20
N PRO A 258 -29.25 7.51 18.85
CA PRO A 258 -29.46 8.80 18.20
C PRO A 258 -30.85 9.37 18.45
N HIS A 259 -31.91 8.54 18.39
CA HIS A 259 -33.28 8.99 18.65
C HIS A 259 -33.49 9.41 20.10
N LEU A 260 -32.89 8.67 21.05
CA LEU A 260 -32.94 9.03 22.47
C LEU A 260 -32.27 10.38 22.75
N LYS A 261 -31.08 10.57 22.15
CA LYS A 261 -30.29 11.81 22.27
C LYS A 261 -30.99 13.00 21.61
N MET A 262 -31.62 12.80 20.44
CA MET A 262 -32.46 13.81 19.80
C MET A 262 -33.61 14.24 20.75
N GLY A 263 -34.24 13.30 21.41
CA GLY A 263 -35.28 13.62 22.41
C GLY A 263 -34.76 14.56 23.50
N TYR A 264 -33.59 14.29 24.05
CA TYR A 264 -32.95 15.17 25.05
C TYR A 264 -32.50 16.52 24.45
N ALA A 265 -32.00 16.53 23.24
CA ALA A 265 -31.61 17.77 22.57
C ALA A 265 -32.82 18.67 22.27
N TYR A 266 -33.95 18.10 21.87
CA TYR A 266 -35.21 18.84 21.70
C TYR A 266 -35.72 19.40 23.03
N LEU A 267 -35.59 18.65 24.15
CA LEU A 267 -35.91 19.20 25.47
C LEU A 267 -35.05 20.41 25.83
N ASN A 268 -33.78 20.37 25.53
CA ASN A 268 -32.85 21.49 25.76
C ASN A 268 -33.23 22.74 24.95
N THR A 269 -33.77 22.56 23.76
CA THR A 269 -34.26 23.68 22.92
C THR A 269 -35.70 24.10 23.23
N GLY A 270 -36.40 23.37 24.10
CA GLY A 270 -37.82 23.64 24.45
C GLY A 270 -38.82 23.10 23.43
N ASP A 271 -38.42 22.34 22.45
CA ASP A 271 -39.28 21.67 21.46
C ASP A 271 -39.85 20.37 22.05
N LEU A 272 -40.94 20.49 22.77
CA LEU A 272 -41.59 19.34 23.41
C LEU A 272 -42.19 18.35 22.40
N ASP A 273 -42.63 18.82 21.25
CA ASP A 273 -43.22 17.96 20.21
C ASP A 273 -42.14 17.15 19.53
N GLY A 274 -41.02 17.76 19.17
CA GLY A 274 -39.84 17.06 18.65
C GLY A 274 -39.31 16.03 19.64
N ALA A 275 -39.26 16.37 20.93
CA ALA A 275 -38.86 15.44 21.98
C ALA A 275 -39.78 14.21 22.05
N LYS A 276 -41.09 14.41 22.04
CA LYS A 276 -42.09 13.31 22.07
C LYS A 276 -41.93 12.38 20.87
N VAL A 277 -41.82 12.93 19.67
CA VAL A 277 -41.61 12.13 18.44
C VAL A 277 -40.36 11.31 18.55
N SER A 278 -39.24 11.90 18.97
CA SER A 278 -37.96 11.22 19.10
C SER A 278 -38.03 10.09 20.15
N PHE A 279 -38.60 10.31 21.32
CA PHE A 279 -38.74 9.26 22.33
C PHE A 279 -39.69 8.14 21.89
N GLN A 280 -40.79 8.46 21.17
CA GLN A 280 -41.65 7.45 20.58
C GLN A 280 -40.91 6.58 19.60
N LYS A 281 -40.02 7.17 18.78
CA LYS A 281 -39.18 6.41 17.84
C LYS A 281 -38.24 5.44 18.54
N VAL A 282 -37.66 5.80 19.69
CA VAL A 282 -36.86 4.88 20.51
C VAL A 282 -37.66 3.64 20.91
N VAL A 283 -38.92 3.84 21.40
CA VAL A 283 -39.78 2.72 21.79
C VAL A 283 -40.19 1.85 20.61
N GLU A 284 -40.34 2.46 19.43
CA GLU A 284 -40.67 1.74 18.19
C GLU A 284 -39.49 0.83 17.71
N VAL A 285 -38.28 1.39 17.67
CA VAL A 285 -37.13 0.68 17.07
C VAL A 285 -36.45 -0.32 18.02
N ALA A 286 -36.60 -0.13 19.34
CA ALA A 286 -35.95 -0.97 20.34
C ALA A 286 -36.82 -1.15 21.60
N PRO A 287 -38.03 -1.74 21.50
CA PRO A 287 -39.04 -1.72 22.56
C PRO A 287 -38.58 -2.34 23.89
N ASP A 288 -37.71 -3.34 23.84
CA ASP A 288 -37.22 -4.06 25.03
C ASP A 288 -35.88 -3.53 25.56
N SER A 289 -35.38 -2.43 25.01
CA SER A 289 -34.08 -1.86 25.37
C SER A 289 -34.12 -0.98 26.63
N PRO A 290 -33.00 -0.78 27.33
CA PRO A 290 -32.88 0.22 28.37
C PRO A 290 -33.22 1.64 27.87
N GLN A 291 -32.88 1.94 26.59
CA GLN A 291 -33.20 3.20 25.94
C GLN A 291 -34.73 3.42 25.86
N ALA A 292 -35.50 2.38 25.54
CA ALA A 292 -36.96 2.46 25.51
C ALA A 292 -37.55 2.74 26.88
N GLN A 293 -37.00 2.18 27.95
CA GLN A 293 -37.42 2.48 29.32
C GLN A 293 -37.16 3.95 29.67
N MET A 294 -36.02 4.49 29.31
CA MET A 294 -35.68 5.90 29.49
C MET A 294 -36.64 6.80 28.70
N ALA A 295 -36.91 6.45 27.45
CA ALA A 295 -37.83 7.18 26.58
C ALA A 295 -39.28 7.16 27.11
N GLN A 296 -39.76 6.01 27.60
CA GLN A 296 -41.10 5.90 28.22
C GLN A 296 -41.21 6.75 29.47
N ALA A 297 -40.18 6.78 30.34
CA ALA A 297 -40.14 7.64 31.49
C ALA A 297 -40.22 9.13 31.11
N ALA A 298 -39.42 9.52 30.07
CA ALA A 298 -39.45 10.89 29.55
C ALA A 298 -40.83 11.24 28.96
N LEU A 299 -41.44 10.37 28.15
CA LEU A 299 -42.78 10.57 27.58
C LEU A 299 -43.85 10.74 28.65
N SER A 300 -43.75 9.98 29.76
CA SER A 300 -44.68 10.09 30.87
C SER A 300 -44.61 11.45 31.61
N SER A 301 -43.42 12.07 31.61
CA SER A 301 -43.19 13.39 32.20
C SER A 301 -43.63 14.56 31.31
N LEU A 302 -43.89 14.29 30.03
CA LEU A 302 -44.28 15.27 29.02
C LEU A 302 -45.81 15.29 28.75
N GLN A 303 -46.56 14.47 29.48
CA GLN A 303 -48.03 14.48 29.46
C GLN A 303 -48.57 15.56 30.36
#